data_6b168f06dade3362f775e71f9896abfb
#
_entry.id   6b168f06dade3362f775e71f9896abfb
#
_cell.length_a   1.000
_cell.length_b   1.000
_cell.length_c   1.000
_cell.angle_alpha   90.00
_cell.angle_beta   90.00
_cell.angle_gamma   90.00
#
_symmetry.space_group_name_H-M   'P 1'
#
loop_
_entity.id
_entity.type
_entity.pdbx_description
1 polymer ?
#
loop_
_entity_poly.entity_id
_entity_poly.type
_entity_poly.pdbx_seq_one_letter_code
_entity_poly.pdbx_strand_id
1 'polypeptide(L)'
;MSPISPAIVRYFIALAAALVLIAGLGSLAHAFETPPVCKPSLTISDVRFSETHPETMVRTWSAMVSADTSRCASRAGRFDIMFTRQKENAPEIDFIERFEWRSGSIVVSVDFSADEAVEGYQATGIAECPCRR
;
A
#
# COMPACT_ATOMS: atom_id res chain seq x y z
N MET A 1 -29.39 -45.67 -53.61
CA MET A 1 -29.32 -44.40 -52.88
C MET A 1 -30.23 -44.53 -51.69
N SER A 2 -29.67 -44.74 -50.50
CA SER A 2 -30.45 -44.90 -49.26
C SER A 2 -30.80 -43.49 -48.70
N PRO A 3 -32.05 -43.25 -48.33
CA PRO A 3 -32.44 -41.96 -47.76
C PRO A 3 -31.82 -41.79 -46.36
N ILE A 4 -31.21 -40.65 -46.13
CA ILE A 4 -30.69 -40.26 -44.83
C ILE A 4 -31.84 -40.09 -43.87
N SER A 5 -31.82 -40.81 -42.74
CA SER A 5 -32.86 -40.76 -41.72
C SER A 5 -33.07 -39.36 -41.15
N PRO A 6 -34.31 -38.84 -41.08
CA PRO A 6 -34.54 -37.49 -40.53
C PRO A 6 -34.11 -37.30 -39.07
N ALA A 7 -33.89 -38.38 -38.35
CA ALA A 7 -33.36 -38.35 -37.01
C ALA A 7 -31.90 -37.89 -36.95
N ILE A 8 -31.08 -38.21 -37.96
CA ILE A 8 -29.66 -37.82 -38.03
C ILE A 8 -29.54 -36.32 -38.29
N VAL A 9 -30.38 -35.76 -39.15
CA VAL A 9 -30.39 -34.33 -39.47
C VAL A 9 -30.74 -33.48 -38.24
N ARG A 10 -31.68 -33.92 -37.43
CA ARG A 10 -32.04 -33.22 -36.17
C ARG A 10 -30.92 -33.22 -35.13
N TYR A 11 -30.13 -34.28 -35.08
CA TYR A 11 -28.98 -34.36 -34.17
C TYR A 11 -27.87 -33.39 -34.54
N PHE A 12 -27.58 -33.22 -35.83
CA PHE A 12 -26.58 -32.30 -36.33
C PHE A 12 -26.98 -30.82 -36.09
N ILE A 13 -28.26 -30.49 -36.24
CA ILE A 13 -28.78 -29.15 -35.99
C ILE A 13 -28.69 -28.81 -34.49
N ALA A 14 -29.02 -29.77 -33.62
CA ALA A 14 -28.92 -29.56 -32.16
C ALA A 14 -27.46 -29.40 -31.69
N LEU A 15 -26.53 -30.15 -32.27
CA LEU A 15 -25.10 -30.04 -31.94
C LEU A 15 -24.50 -28.72 -32.40
N ALA A 16 -24.87 -28.22 -33.57
CA ALA A 16 -24.43 -26.94 -34.10
C ALA A 16 -24.95 -25.76 -33.24
N ALA A 17 -26.20 -25.82 -32.78
CA ALA A 17 -26.75 -24.79 -31.88
C ALA A 17 -26.08 -24.76 -30.51
N ALA A 18 -25.71 -25.92 -29.96
CA ALA A 18 -24.98 -26.00 -28.69
C ALA A 18 -23.57 -25.42 -28.77
N LEU A 19 -22.86 -25.65 -29.88
CA LEU A 19 -21.52 -25.10 -30.12
C LEU A 19 -21.50 -23.58 -30.26
N VAL A 20 -22.53 -22.98 -30.87
CA VAL A 20 -22.64 -21.52 -31.01
C VAL A 20 -22.93 -20.87 -29.66
N LEU A 21 -23.69 -21.51 -28.77
CA LEU A 21 -23.96 -21.01 -27.41
C LEU A 21 -22.71 -21.03 -26.54
N ILE A 22 -21.83 -22.02 -26.67
CA ILE A 22 -20.56 -22.11 -25.89
C ILE A 22 -19.57 -21.06 -26.39
N ALA A 23 -19.50 -20.78 -27.68
CA ALA A 23 -18.63 -19.75 -28.23
C ALA A 23 -19.06 -18.31 -27.84
N GLY A 24 -20.35 -18.09 -27.60
CA GLY A 24 -20.86 -16.77 -27.17
C GLY A 24 -20.62 -16.43 -25.71
N LEU A 25 -20.38 -17.41 -24.83
CA LEU A 25 -20.12 -17.19 -23.41
C LEU A 25 -18.63 -16.93 -23.10
N GLY A 26 -17.74 -17.19 -24.06
CA GLY A 26 -16.30 -17.00 -23.87
C GLY A 26 -15.81 -15.56 -23.95
N SER A 27 -16.64 -14.60 -24.38
CA SER A 27 -16.20 -13.22 -24.66
C SER A 27 -16.48 -12.21 -23.55
N LEU A 28 -16.94 -12.63 -22.37
CA LEU A 28 -17.23 -11.75 -21.23
C LEU A 28 -16.20 -11.86 -20.10
N ALA A 29 -15.10 -12.57 -20.29
CA ALA A 29 -13.95 -12.41 -19.43
C ALA A 29 -13.25 -11.08 -19.76
N HIS A 30 -13.92 -9.96 -19.54
CA HIS A 30 -13.23 -8.70 -19.34
C HIS A 30 -12.39 -8.93 -18.10
N ALA A 31 -11.09 -9.19 -18.30
CA ALA A 31 -10.13 -9.12 -17.25
C ALA A 31 -10.36 -7.76 -16.58
N PHE A 32 -10.83 -7.77 -15.34
CA PHE A 32 -10.77 -6.60 -14.48
C PHE A 32 -9.28 -6.33 -14.29
N GLU A 33 -8.68 -5.58 -15.22
CA GLU A 33 -7.34 -5.07 -15.04
C GLU A 33 -7.40 -4.21 -13.78
N THR A 34 -6.82 -4.75 -12.71
CA THR A 34 -6.64 -3.99 -11.48
C THR A 34 -5.88 -2.72 -11.87
N PRO A 35 -6.41 -1.53 -11.59
CA PRO A 35 -5.75 -0.29 -11.98
C PRO A 35 -4.32 -0.28 -11.42
N PRO A 36 -3.34 0.21 -12.16
CA PRO A 36 -1.97 0.25 -11.71
C PRO A 36 -1.89 1.03 -10.40
N VAL A 37 -1.14 0.49 -9.43
CA VAL A 37 -0.96 1.08 -8.11
C VAL A 37 0.42 1.70 -8.04
N CYS A 38 0.48 2.94 -7.58
CA CYS A 38 1.72 3.68 -7.36
C CYS A 38 1.97 3.89 -5.86
N LYS A 39 3.21 4.20 -5.52
CA LYS A 39 3.61 4.61 -4.17
C LYS A 39 4.37 5.92 -4.24
N PRO A 40 4.16 6.84 -3.28
CA PRO A 40 5.01 8.01 -3.13
C PRO A 40 6.40 7.56 -2.64
N SER A 41 7.41 8.35 -2.96
CA SER A 41 8.73 8.22 -2.35
C SER A 41 8.81 9.15 -1.15
N LEU A 42 9.14 8.61 0.03
CA LEU A 42 9.28 9.38 1.26
C LEU A 42 10.75 9.48 1.64
N THR A 43 11.18 10.68 2.01
CA THR A 43 12.52 10.96 2.51
C THR A 43 12.41 11.59 3.90
N ILE A 44 13.10 11.01 4.88
CA ILE A 44 13.21 11.54 6.25
C ILE A 44 14.53 12.31 6.35
N SER A 45 14.46 13.56 6.78
CA SER A 45 15.60 14.46 6.95
C SER A 45 15.46 15.32 8.21
N ASP A 46 16.48 16.09 8.53
CA ASP A 46 16.51 17.06 9.65
C ASP A 46 16.06 16.45 10.99
N VAL A 47 16.53 15.23 11.25
CA VAL A 47 16.22 14.52 12.49
C VAL A 47 16.86 15.18 13.68
N ARG A 48 16.07 15.43 14.72
CA ARG A 48 16.49 16.09 15.94
C ARG A 48 15.83 15.43 17.15
N PHE A 49 16.52 15.49 18.28
CA PHE A 49 15.95 15.25 19.60
C PHE A 49 15.91 16.56 20.39
N SER A 50 14.82 16.80 21.10
CA SER A 50 14.76 17.86 22.08
C SER A 50 15.66 17.53 23.29
N GLU A 51 15.94 18.52 24.11
CA GLU A 51 16.40 18.28 25.48
C GLU A 51 15.33 17.52 26.27
N THR A 52 15.74 16.76 27.28
CA THR A 52 14.81 16.07 28.17
C THR A 52 14.05 17.09 29.02
N HIS A 53 12.74 17.05 28.98
CA HIS A 53 11.92 17.90 29.82
C HIS A 53 12.01 17.44 31.29
N PRO A 54 12.45 18.31 32.22
CA PRO A 54 12.82 17.88 33.59
C PRO A 54 11.64 17.36 34.42
N GLU A 55 10.42 17.84 34.15
CA GLU A 55 9.22 17.44 34.90
C GLU A 55 8.59 16.15 34.37
N THR A 56 8.61 15.93 33.07
CA THR A 56 7.97 14.78 32.42
C THR A 56 8.92 13.65 32.11
N MET A 57 10.22 13.90 32.18
CA MET A 57 11.28 12.99 31.74
C MET A 57 11.05 12.46 30.33
N VAL A 58 10.58 13.34 29.45
CA VAL A 58 10.29 13.05 28.04
C VAL A 58 11.21 13.87 27.16
N ARG A 59 11.63 13.30 26.05
CA ARG A 59 12.29 13.98 24.95
C ARG A 59 11.55 13.71 23.65
N THR A 60 11.46 14.71 22.79
CA THR A 60 10.76 14.62 21.53
C THR A 60 11.75 14.36 20.39
N TRP A 61 11.56 13.28 19.67
CA TRP A 61 12.15 13.06 18.35
C TRP A 61 11.33 13.82 17.32
N SER A 62 11.96 14.53 16.42
CA SER A 62 11.30 15.23 15.33
C SER A 62 12.11 15.09 14.05
N ALA A 63 11.41 15.04 12.92
CA ALA A 63 12.01 14.96 11.60
C ALA A 63 11.15 15.65 10.55
N MET A 64 11.78 16.08 9.47
CA MET A 64 11.09 16.50 8.27
C MET A 64 10.89 15.31 7.35
N VAL A 65 9.65 15.08 6.91
CA VAL A 65 9.30 14.05 5.94
C VAL A 65 8.86 14.73 4.66
N SER A 66 9.59 14.48 3.58
CA SER A 66 9.29 15.00 2.24
C SER A 66 8.70 13.87 1.39
N ALA A 67 7.55 14.15 0.76
CA ALA A 67 6.85 13.20 -0.10
C ALA A 67 6.93 13.61 -1.57
N ASP A 68 7.61 12.81 -2.39
CA ASP A 68 7.51 12.88 -3.84
C ASP A 68 6.28 12.08 -4.30
N THR A 69 5.26 12.82 -4.70
CA THR A 69 3.98 12.29 -5.17
C THR A 69 3.80 12.44 -6.67
N SER A 70 4.88 12.64 -7.43
CA SER A 70 4.84 12.88 -8.87
C SER A 70 4.10 11.78 -9.64
N ARG A 71 4.19 10.54 -9.16
CA ARG A 71 3.53 9.36 -9.74
C ARG A 71 2.11 9.13 -9.22
N CYS A 72 1.68 9.83 -8.15
CA CYS A 72 0.39 9.66 -7.49
C CYS A 72 -0.64 10.66 -8.00
N ALA A 73 -1.87 10.23 -8.20
CA ALA A 73 -3.00 11.13 -8.45
C ALA A 73 -3.49 11.80 -7.14
N SER A 74 -3.34 11.12 -6.00
CA SER A 74 -3.63 11.68 -4.68
C SER A 74 -2.47 12.55 -4.17
N ARG A 75 -2.80 13.53 -3.31
CA ARG A 75 -1.83 14.46 -2.71
C ARG A 75 -1.59 14.20 -1.23
N ALA A 76 -2.19 13.19 -0.68
CA ALA A 76 -2.06 12.79 0.71
C ALA A 76 -2.29 11.28 0.86
N GLY A 77 -1.76 10.71 1.93
CA GLY A 77 -1.93 9.31 2.28
C GLY A 77 -1.30 9.03 3.64
N ARG A 78 -1.18 7.76 4.00
CA ARG A 78 -0.64 7.33 5.29
C ARG A 78 0.68 6.63 5.12
N PHE A 79 1.50 6.69 6.16
CA PHE A 79 2.72 5.91 6.31
C PHE A 79 2.99 5.68 7.79
N ASP A 80 3.80 4.71 8.08
CA ASP A 80 4.24 4.40 9.42
C ASP A 80 5.75 4.68 9.54
N ILE A 81 6.21 5.10 10.70
CA ILE A 81 7.63 5.09 11.05
C ILE A 81 7.82 4.02 12.11
N MET A 82 8.66 3.05 11.79
CA MET A 82 9.12 2.05 12.73
C MET A 82 10.37 2.56 13.41
N PHE A 83 10.37 2.61 14.72
CA PHE A 83 11.51 2.98 15.56
C PHE A 83 12.03 1.73 16.25
N THR A 84 13.33 1.50 16.16
CA THR A 84 14.01 0.53 17.01
C THR A 84 14.49 1.26 18.25
N ARG A 85 14.03 0.84 19.41
CA ARG A 85 14.36 1.47 20.69
C ARG A 85 14.89 0.47 21.69
N GLN A 86 15.85 0.90 22.47
CA GLN A 86 16.39 0.18 23.60
C GLN A 86 16.07 0.94 24.87
N LYS A 87 15.62 0.21 25.87
CA LYS A 87 15.42 0.70 27.24
C LYS A 87 16.40 0.01 28.15
N GLU A 88 16.92 0.72 29.13
CA GLU A 88 17.85 0.15 30.11
C GLU A 88 17.22 -1.09 30.78
N ASN A 89 17.97 -2.20 30.77
CA ASN A 89 17.54 -3.51 31.31
C ASN A 89 16.28 -4.14 30.67
N ALA A 90 15.93 -3.75 29.46
CA ALA A 90 14.84 -4.35 28.69
C ALA A 90 15.34 -4.80 27.31
N PRO A 91 14.65 -5.79 26.68
CA PRO A 91 14.96 -6.15 25.30
C PRO A 91 14.67 -4.99 24.34
N GLU A 92 15.39 -4.97 23.22
CA GLU A 92 15.09 -4.09 22.09
C GLU A 92 13.65 -4.32 21.61
N ILE A 93 12.91 -3.24 21.41
CA ILE A 93 11.49 -3.29 21.02
C ILE A 93 11.26 -2.35 19.83
N ASP A 94 10.69 -2.90 18.79
CA ASP A 94 10.18 -2.09 17.70
C ASP A 94 8.88 -1.41 18.10
N PHE A 95 8.78 -0.14 17.75
CA PHE A 95 7.61 0.71 18.01
C PHE A 95 7.20 1.37 16.70
N ILE A 96 5.91 1.34 16.37
CA ILE A 96 5.38 1.87 15.13
C ILE A 96 4.45 3.04 15.44
N GLU A 97 4.73 4.18 14.82
CA GLU A 97 3.87 5.36 14.88
C GLU A 97 3.35 5.71 13.48
N ARG A 98 2.07 6.04 13.41
CA ARG A 98 1.37 6.32 12.15
C ARG A 98 1.25 7.80 11.89
N PHE A 99 1.55 8.21 10.66
CA PHE A 99 1.50 9.58 10.19
C PHE A 99 0.74 9.70 8.87
N GLU A 100 0.39 10.93 8.52
CA GLU A 100 -0.10 11.26 7.18
C GLU A 100 0.96 12.02 6.41
N TRP A 101 1.23 11.58 5.17
CA TRP A 101 2.03 12.37 4.25
C TRP A 101 1.14 13.29 3.43
N ARG A 102 1.69 14.43 3.04
CA ARG A 102 1.09 15.35 2.06
C ARG A 102 2.15 15.70 1.02
N SER A 103 1.70 16.09 -0.18
CA SER A 103 2.62 16.58 -1.22
C SER A 103 3.46 17.75 -0.67
N GLY A 104 4.77 17.63 -0.75
CA GLY A 104 5.73 18.53 -0.13
C GLY A 104 6.32 17.97 1.16
N SER A 105 6.62 18.83 2.12
CA SER A 105 7.27 18.44 3.36
C SER A 105 6.38 18.71 4.57
N ILE A 106 6.44 17.81 5.54
CA ILE A 106 5.78 17.92 6.85
C ILE A 106 6.80 17.67 7.96
N VAL A 107 6.55 18.23 9.13
CA VAL A 107 7.30 17.88 10.34
C VAL A 107 6.47 16.86 11.11
N VAL A 108 7.11 15.77 11.49
CA VAL A 108 6.55 14.72 12.35
C VAL A 108 7.32 14.69 13.67
N SER A 109 6.64 14.31 14.76
CA SER A 109 7.28 14.22 16.08
C SER A 109 6.72 13.06 16.88
N VAL A 110 7.55 12.45 17.71
CA VAL A 110 7.22 11.35 18.62
C VAL A 110 7.95 11.57 19.94
N ASP A 111 7.23 11.35 21.03
CA ASP A 111 7.78 11.47 22.37
C ASP A 111 8.30 10.15 22.89
N PHE A 112 9.48 10.18 23.49
CA PHE A 112 10.15 9.05 24.10
C PHE A 112 10.51 9.37 25.54
N SER A 113 10.45 8.36 26.41
CA SER A 113 10.97 8.51 27.76
C SER A 113 12.49 8.77 27.75
N ALA A 114 13.00 9.49 28.73
CA ALA A 114 14.42 9.84 28.81
C ALA A 114 15.35 8.62 28.94
N ASP A 115 14.82 7.51 29.45
CA ASP A 115 15.52 6.23 29.60
C ASP A 115 15.46 5.33 28.35
N GLU A 116 14.80 5.80 27.28
CA GLU A 116 14.74 5.09 25.99
C GLU A 116 15.75 5.66 25.02
N ALA A 117 16.60 4.81 24.44
CA ALA A 117 17.46 5.16 23.32
C ALA A 117 16.82 4.74 22.00
N VAL A 118 16.68 5.66 21.07
CA VAL A 118 16.26 5.37 19.70
C VAL A 118 17.50 5.04 18.88
N GLU A 119 17.66 3.79 18.49
CA GLU A 119 18.81 3.31 17.72
C GLU A 119 18.61 3.41 16.21
N GLY A 120 17.35 3.35 15.76
CA GLY A 120 17.01 3.44 14.35
C GLY A 120 15.58 3.91 14.11
N TYR A 121 15.34 4.36 12.91
CA TYR A 121 14.00 4.70 12.42
C TYR A 121 13.91 4.42 10.92
N GLN A 122 12.74 3.97 10.47
CA GLN A 122 12.50 3.64 9.07
C GLN A 122 11.05 3.92 8.69
N ALA A 123 10.84 4.58 7.54
CA ALA A 123 9.52 4.70 6.97
C ALA A 123 9.05 3.34 6.43
N THR A 124 7.86 2.92 6.86
CA THR A 124 7.23 1.64 6.48
C THR A 124 5.76 1.87 6.17
N GLY A 125 5.02 0.85 5.80
CA GLY A 125 3.57 0.92 5.65
C GLY A 125 3.06 2.05 4.74
N ILE A 126 3.89 2.48 3.77
CA ILE A 126 3.55 3.59 2.87
C ILE A 126 2.32 3.21 2.06
N ALA A 127 1.22 3.94 2.26
CA ALA A 127 -0.03 3.71 1.56
C ALA A 127 0.13 3.92 0.05
N GLU A 128 -0.45 3.01 -0.70
CA GLU A 128 -0.51 3.07 -2.14
C GLU A 128 -1.45 4.18 -2.61
N CYS A 129 -1.20 4.68 -3.80
CA CYS A 129 -2.01 5.72 -4.44
C CYS A 129 -2.39 5.31 -5.86
N PRO A 130 -3.52 5.81 -6.39
CA PRO A 130 -3.80 5.70 -7.82
C PRO A 130 -2.68 6.38 -8.62
N CYS A 131 -2.23 5.73 -9.69
CA CYS A 131 -1.20 6.32 -10.55
C CYS A 131 -1.74 7.54 -11.29
N ARG A 132 -0.92 8.56 -11.41
CA ARG A 132 -1.19 9.70 -12.29
C ARG A 132 -1.07 9.22 -13.74
N ARG A 133 -2.08 9.49 -14.53
CA ARG A 133 -2.10 9.23 -15.97
C ARG A 133 -1.44 10.37 -16.74
#